data_2a762e56b052bbb291ac0b45275fb753
#
_entry.id   2a762e56b052bbb291ac0b45275fb753
#
_cell.length_a   1.000
_cell.length_b   1.000
_cell.length_c   1.000
_cell.angle_alpha   90.00
_cell.angle_beta   90.00
_cell.angle_gamma   90.00
#
_symmetry.space_group_name_H-M   'P 1'
#
loop_
_entity.id
_entity.type
_entity.pdbx_description
1 polymer ?
#
loop_
_entity_poly.entity_id
_entity_poly.type
_entity_poly.pdbx_seq_one_letter_code
_entity_poly.pdbx_strand_id
1 'polypeptide(L)'
;MNISIKVKGYIKVEYTDIENIRITDDKNQIDLDTVHQFLKTTYWSKDIPKEVVQKAIENSLSVGLLLEDELIGFGRSITDYATFSYIADIYVKPEFRGKGYSKMIVQALLDKSGSENLRRILLATSDAHGLYRKFDFKNLGKPDDFLEINRPKIYQQKAK
;
A
#
# COMPACT_ATOMS: atom_id res chain seq x y z
N MET A 1 -20.25 9.56 -9.54
CA MET A 1 -19.69 10.05 -10.83
C MET A 1 -18.20 10.28 -10.61
N ASN A 2 -17.31 9.56 -11.30
CA ASN A 2 -15.86 9.71 -11.15
C ASN A 2 -15.41 10.88 -12.02
N ILE A 3 -14.97 11.98 -11.41
CA ILE A 3 -14.34 13.08 -12.14
C ILE A 3 -12.84 12.85 -12.11
N SER A 4 -12.25 12.59 -13.27
CA SER A 4 -10.79 12.46 -13.42
C SER A 4 -10.23 13.80 -13.91
N ILE A 5 -9.41 14.44 -13.10
CA ILE A 5 -8.67 15.64 -13.50
C ILE A 5 -7.23 15.26 -13.78
N LYS A 6 -6.78 15.49 -15.01
CA LYS A 6 -5.38 15.30 -15.42
C LYS A 6 -4.57 16.54 -15.03
N VAL A 7 -3.65 16.41 -14.07
CA VAL A 7 -2.68 17.46 -13.76
C VAL A 7 -1.29 16.87 -13.96
N LYS A 8 -0.51 17.46 -14.86
CA LYS A 8 0.89 17.09 -15.16
C LYS A 8 1.13 15.57 -15.38
N GLY A 9 0.28 14.92 -16.20
CA GLY A 9 0.52 13.54 -16.63
C GLY A 9 -0.03 12.45 -15.71
N TYR A 10 -0.54 12.79 -14.53
CA TYR A 10 -1.19 11.84 -13.62
C TYR A 10 -2.70 12.07 -13.56
N ILE A 11 -3.47 11.00 -13.45
CA ILE A 11 -4.91 11.09 -13.21
C ILE A 11 -5.11 11.33 -11.72
N LYS A 12 -5.40 12.58 -11.33
CA LYS A 12 -5.89 12.88 -9.99
C LYS A 12 -7.33 12.38 -9.90
N VAL A 13 -7.57 11.32 -9.17
CA VAL A 13 -8.93 10.85 -8.91
C VAL A 13 -9.47 11.65 -7.72
N GLU A 14 -10.32 12.64 -7.97
CA GLU A 14 -11.07 13.30 -6.92
C GLU A 14 -12.28 12.42 -6.58
N TYR A 15 -12.32 11.93 -5.36
CA TYR A 15 -13.46 11.19 -4.81
C TYR A 15 -14.41 12.18 -4.18
N THR A 16 -15.38 12.68 -4.95
CA THR A 16 -16.54 13.38 -4.44
C THR A 16 -17.63 12.36 -4.11
N ASP A 17 -18.23 12.49 -2.93
CA ASP A 17 -19.39 11.75 -2.42
C ASP A 17 -19.16 10.40 -1.73
N ILE A 18 -18.10 10.28 -0.91
CA ILE A 18 -18.12 9.29 0.17
C ILE A 18 -18.03 10.08 1.47
N GLU A 19 -19.17 10.42 2.02
CA GLU A 19 -19.26 10.98 3.37
C GLU A 19 -18.49 10.08 4.33
N ASN A 20 -17.58 10.68 5.13
CA ASN A 20 -16.84 10.03 6.21
C ASN A 20 -15.66 9.12 5.82
N ILE A 21 -15.19 9.13 4.56
CA ILE A 21 -13.93 8.46 4.18
C ILE A 21 -12.76 9.44 4.30
N ARG A 22 -11.69 9.01 4.98
CA ARG A 22 -10.44 9.79 5.07
C ARG A 22 -9.21 8.90 5.01
N ILE A 23 -8.14 9.46 4.45
CA ILE A 23 -6.78 8.90 4.49
C ILE A 23 -6.01 9.58 5.63
N THR A 24 -5.28 8.79 6.41
CA THR A 24 -4.36 9.27 7.44
C THR A 24 -2.99 8.64 7.29
N ASP A 25 -1.94 9.40 7.56
CA ASP A 25 -0.57 8.93 7.76
C ASP A 25 -0.09 9.15 9.21
N ASP A 26 -0.98 9.63 10.06
CA ASP A 26 -0.76 9.64 11.50
C ASP A 26 -0.78 8.20 12.05
N LYS A 27 0.39 7.72 12.44
CA LYS A 27 0.57 6.36 12.94
C LYS A 27 -0.24 6.06 14.20
N ASN A 28 -0.61 7.09 14.99
CA ASN A 28 -1.46 6.94 16.16
C ASN A 28 -2.92 6.60 15.80
N GLN A 29 -3.33 6.88 14.56
CA GLN A 29 -4.65 6.55 14.05
C GLN A 29 -4.68 5.23 13.25
N ILE A 30 -3.52 4.60 13.06
CA ILE A 30 -3.39 3.32 12.38
C ILE A 30 -3.38 2.22 13.45
N ASP A 31 -4.53 1.59 13.66
CA ASP A 31 -4.67 0.53 14.65
C ASP A 31 -3.84 -0.70 14.28
N LEU A 32 -2.79 -0.95 15.08
CA LEU A 32 -1.84 -2.04 14.86
C LEU A 32 -2.51 -3.42 14.88
N ASP A 33 -3.50 -3.63 15.76
CA ASP A 33 -4.19 -4.92 15.85
C ASP A 33 -4.97 -5.19 14.58
N THR A 34 -5.68 -4.20 14.08
CA THR A 34 -6.41 -4.28 12.81
C THR A 34 -5.47 -4.54 11.64
N VAL A 35 -4.35 -3.81 11.52
CA VAL A 35 -3.36 -4.06 10.45
C VAL A 35 -2.76 -5.45 10.56
N HIS A 36 -2.42 -5.91 11.75
CA HIS A 36 -1.91 -7.26 11.97
C HIS A 36 -2.93 -8.33 11.53
N GLN A 37 -4.22 -8.16 11.88
CA GLN A 37 -5.28 -9.06 11.42
C GLN A 37 -5.40 -9.07 9.89
N PHE A 38 -5.20 -7.93 9.22
CA PHE A 38 -5.19 -7.86 7.76
C PHE A 38 -4.04 -8.69 7.18
N LEU A 39 -2.81 -8.40 7.62
CA LEU A 39 -1.60 -8.91 6.97
C LEU A 39 -1.35 -10.39 7.23
N LYS A 40 -1.63 -10.89 8.44
CA LYS A 40 -1.40 -12.30 8.78
C LYS A 40 -2.18 -13.31 7.94
N THR A 41 -3.24 -12.87 7.25
CA THR A 41 -4.07 -13.72 6.38
C THR A 41 -3.68 -13.62 4.90
N THR A 42 -2.82 -12.67 4.54
CA THR A 42 -2.41 -12.47 3.15
C THR A 42 -1.38 -13.53 2.73
N TYR A 43 -1.35 -13.85 1.43
CA TYR A 43 -0.41 -14.85 0.90
C TYR A 43 1.06 -14.39 1.00
N TRP A 44 1.31 -13.07 0.97
CA TRP A 44 2.67 -12.51 1.02
C TRP A 44 3.22 -12.33 2.44
N SER A 45 2.35 -12.27 3.46
CA SER A 45 2.72 -12.05 4.87
C SER A 45 2.07 -13.05 5.82
N LYS A 46 1.75 -14.25 5.33
CA LYS A 46 1.07 -15.27 6.13
C LYS A 46 1.80 -15.52 7.46
N ASP A 47 1.03 -15.50 8.55
CA ASP A 47 1.50 -15.73 9.93
C ASP A 47 2.55 -14.71 10.42
N ILE A 48 2.60 -13.51 9.83
CA ILE A 48 3.52 -12.45 10.25
C ILE A 48 3.30 -12.10 11.75
N PRO A 49 4.37 -12.04 12.57
CA PRO A 49 4.24 -11.62 13.97
C PRO A 49 3.85 -10.16 14.11
N LYS A 50 3.09 -9.83 15.16
CA LYS A 50 2.60 -8.46 15.43
C LYS A 50 3.74 -7.46 15.59
N GLU A 51 4.81 -7.85 16.28
CA GLU A 51 6.00 -7.02 16.48
C GLU A 51 6.74 -6.69 15.16
N VAL A 52 6.65 -7.57 14.17
CA VAL A 52 7.20 -7.30 12.83
C VAL A 52 6.35 -6.29 12.09
N VAL A 53 5.02 -6.40 12.18
CA VAL A 53 4.09 -5.41 11.62
C VAL A 53 4.30 -4.05 12.25
N GLN A 54 4.42 -3.98 13.58
CA GLN A 54 4.69 -2.74 14.29
C GLN A 54 5.97 -2.07 13.79
N LYS A 55 7.06 -2.82 13.75
CA LYS A 55 8.36 -2.32 13.26
C LYS A 55 8.28 -1.85 11.79
N ALA A 56 7.51 -2.55 10.96
CA ALA A 56 7.31 -2.17 9.56
C ALA A 56 6.56 -0.84 9.43
N ILE A 57 5.49 -0.62 10.23
CA ILE A 57 4.75 0.64 10.28
C ILE A 57 5.66 1.79 10.75
N GLU A 58 6.42 1.57 11.82
CA GLU A 58 7.32 2.58 12.40
C GLU A 58 8.39 3.06 11.40
N ASN A 59 8.89 2.18 10.56
CA ASN A 59 10.02 2.42 9.64
C ASN A 59 9.63 2.62 8.18
N SER A 60 8.37 2.91 7.89
CA SER A 60 7.90 3.21 6.54
C SER A 60 6.87 4.34 6.55
N LEU A 61 6.63 4.94 5.39
CA LEU A 61 5.46 5.75 5.15
C LEU A 61 4.25 4.81 5.13
N SER A 62 3.40 4.90 6.15
CA SER A 62 2.20 4.07 6.29
C SER A 62 0.96 4.95 6.16
N VAL A 63 -0.06 4.47 5.46
CA VAL A 63 -1.36 5.14 5.38
C VAL A 63 -2.48 4.20 5.78
N GLY A 64 -3.41 4.72 6.56
CA GLY A 64 -4.68 4.10 6.88
C GLY A 64 -5.81 4.73 6.07
N LEU A 65 -6.76 3.93 5.64
CA LEU A 65 -8.05 4.39 5.11
C LEU A 65 -9.11 4.13 6.17
N LEU A 66 -9.74 5.19 6.62
CA LEU A 66 -10.78 5.13 7.64
C LEU A 66 -12.13 5.48 7.03
N LEU A 67 -13.15 4.72 7.41
CA LEU A 67 -14.55 5.06 7.24
C LEU A 67 -15.08 5.44 8.62
N GLU A 68 -15.44 6.71 8.80
CA GLU A 68 -15.63 7.31 10.13
C GLU A 68 -14.34 7.13 10.96
N ASP A 69 -14.34 6.32 11.99
CA ASP A 69 -13.17 5.99 12.81
C ASP A 69 -12.71 4.53 12.64
N GLU A 70 -13.37 3.77 11.77
CA GLU A 70 -13.01 2.39 11.49
C GLU A 70 -11.90 2.30 10.45
N LEU A 71 -10.79 1.62 10.78
CA LEU A 71 -9.73 1.32 9.81
C LEU A 71 -10.20 0.20 8.86
N ILE A 72 -10.49 0.55 7.61
CA ILE A 72 -10.99 -0.36 6.57
C ILE A 72 -9.96 -0.72 5.50
N GLY A 73 -8.84 -0.01 5.46
CA GLY A 73 -7.75 -0.26 4.53
C GLY A 73 -6.42 0.24 5.03
N PHE A 74 -5.35 -0.30 4.47
CA PHE A 74 -3.98 0.00 4.83
C PHE A 74 -3.06 -0.13 3.63
N GLY A 75 -1.94 0.57 3.68
CA GLY A 75 -0.84 0.42 2.75
C GLY A 75 0.40 1.13 3.25
N ARG A 76 1.56 0.74 2.73
CA ARG A 76 2.82 1.39 3.09
C ARG A 76 3.79 1.52 1.92
N SER A 77 4.69 2.47 2.04
CA SER A 77 5.81 2.69 1.13
C SER A 77 7.11 2.67 1.92
N ILE A 78 8.02 1.78 1.54
CA ILE A 78 9.39 1.76 2.04
C ILE A 78 10.17 2.71 1.16
N THR A 79 10.56 3.86 1.69
CA THR A 79 11.13 4.95 0.89
C THR A 79 12.15 5.77 1.68
N ASP A 80 13.14 6.29 0.96
CA ASP A 80 14.05 7.31 1.46
C ASP A 80 13.56 8.74 1.13
N TYR A 81 12.40 8.88 0.48
CA TYR A 81 11.80 10.14 -0.01
C TYR A 81 12.69 10.91 -1.02
N ALA A 82 13.71 10.29 -1.57
CA ALA A 82 14.68 10.94 -2.43
C ALA A 82 14.99 10.18 -3.72
N THR A 83 15.18 8.88 -3.63
CA THR A 83 15.64 8.08 -4.79
C THR A 83 14.75 6.90 -5.12
N PHE A 84 14.07 6.31 -4.12
CA PHE A 84 13.44 5.00 -4.24
C PHE A 84 12.19 4.86 -3.35
N SER A 85 11.23 4.09 -3.84
CA SER A 85 10.06 3.64 -3.08
C SER A 85 9.70 2.21 -3.46
N TYR A 86 9.31 1.42 -2.46
CA TYR A 86 8.69 0.12 -2.65
C TYR A 86 7.30 0.11 -2.01
N ILE A 87 6.26 -0.03 -2.84
CA ILE A 87 4.87 -0.11 -2.38
C ILE A 87 4.59 -1.51 -1.87
N ALA A 88 4.09 -1.61 -0.67
CA ALA A 88 3.83 -2.88 0.03
C ALA A 88 2.51 -2.83 0.81
N ASP A 89 2.00 -4.01 1.11
CA ASP A 89 0.90 -4.27 2.05
C ASP A 89 -0.40 -3.51 1.74
N ILE A 90 -0.71 -3.32 0.46
CA ILE A 90 -1.98 -2.72 0.05
C ILE A 90 -3.12 -3.69 0.38
N TYR A 91 -3.97 -3.28 1.31
CA TYR A 91 -5.08 -4.08 1.79
C TYR A 91 -6.35 -3.24 1.96
N VAL A 92 -7.48 -3.81 1.59
CA VAL A 92 -8.82 -3.28 1.88
C VAL A 92 -9.66 -4.44 2.40
N LYS A 93 -10.41 -4.23 3.47
CA LYS A 93 -11.34 -5.24 4.02
C LYS A 93 -12.25 -5.78 2.92
N PRO A 94 -12.51 -7.11 2.88
CA PRO A 94 -13.27 -7.75 1.81
C PRO A 94 -14.62 -7.08 1.52
N GLU A 95 -15.37 -6.71 2.55
CA GLU A 95 -16.70 -6.09 2.47
C GLU A 95 -16.69 -4.67 1.87
N PHE A 96 -15.51 -4.04 1.81
CA PHE A 96 -15.31 -2.70 1.24
C PHE A 96 -14.64 -2.71 -0.13
N ARG A 97 -14.31 -3.88 -0.68
CA ARG A 97 -13.67 -3.99 -2.00
C ARG A 97 -14.62 -3.60 -3.15
N GLY A 98 -14.05 -3.36 -4.33
CA GLY A 98 -14.81 -2.97 -5.51
C GLY A 98 -15.22 -1.50 -5.57
N LYS A 99 -14.97 -0.71 -4.53
CA LYS A 99 -15.37 0.71 -4.41
C LYS A 99 -14.23 1.69 -4.74
N GLY A 100 -13.08 1.20 -5.20
CA GLY A 100 -11.94 2.06 -5.54
C GLY A 100 -11.02 2.44 -4.38
N TYR A 101 -11.23 1.93 -3.19
CA TYR A 101 -10.47 2.31 -1.98
C TYR A 101 -8.97 1.96 -2.06
N SER A 102 -8.59 0.86 -2.71
CA SER A 102 -7.19 0.56 -2.97
C SER A 102 -6.49 1.62 -3.83
N LYS A 103 -7.22 2.27 -4.76
CA LYS A 103 -6.68 3.38 -5.55
C LYS A 103 -6.40 4.60 -4.68
N MET A 104 -7.26 4.90 -3.70
CA MET A 104 -7.05 6.00 -2.76
C MET A 104 -5.77 5.78 -1.95
N ILE A 105 -5.57 4.55 -1.46
CA ILE A 105 -4.36 4.19 -0.70
C ILE A 105 -3.10 4.35 -1.56
N VAL A 106 -3.10 3.78 -2.77
CA VAL A 106 -1.95 3.86 -3.68
C VAL A 106 -1.66 5.32 -4.06
N GLN A 107 -2.69 6.10 -4.39
CA GLN A 107 -2.53 7.53 -4.71
C GLN A 107 -1.90 8.29 -3.53
N ALA A 108 -2.41 8.08 -2.33
CA ALA A 108 -1.89 8.75 -1.13
C ALA A 108 -0.42 8.39 -0.86
N LEU A 109 -0.02 7.12 -1.05
CA LEU A 109 1.36 6.70 -0.91
C LEU A 109 2.27 7.36 -1.96
N LEU A 110 1.82 7.46 -3.20
CA LEU A 110 2.57 8.12 -4.27
C LEU A 110 2.74 9.61 -3.99
N ASP A 111 1.66 10.30 -3.60
CA ASP A 111 1.69 11.74 -3.30
C ASP A 111 2.60 12.03 -2.11
N LYS A 112 2.42 11.30 -1.01
CA LYS A 112 3.16 11.53 0.25
C LYS A 112 4.63 11.09 0.18
N SER A 113 4.99 10.13 -0.68
CA SER A 113 6.39 9.75 -0.90
C SER A 113 7.15 10.71 -1.82
N GLY A 114 6.46 11.68 -2.44
CA GLY A 114 7.08 12.55 -3.45
C GLY A 114 7.44 11.81 -4.73
N SER A 115 6.59 10.89 -5.16
CA SER A 115 6.84 9.92 -6.24
C SER A 115 7.30 10.55 -7.55
N GLU A 116 6.89 11.78 -7.85
CA GLU A 116 7.29 12.53 -9.05
C GLU A 116 8.79 12.83 -9.12
N ASN A 117 9.50 12.81 -7.98
CA ASN A 117 10.92 13.07 -7.87
C ASN A 117 11.76 11.81 -7.66
N LEU A 118 11.12 10.64 -7.46
CA LEU A 118 11.82 9.39 -7.23
C LEU A 118 12.28 8.78 -8.56
N ARG A 119 13.53 8.36 -8.61
CA ARG A 119 14.08 7.68 -9.79
C ARG A 119 13.39 6.36 -10.09
N ARG A 120 12.93 5.65 -9.06
CA ARG A 120 12.29 4.33 -9.23
C ARG A 120 11.29 4.06 -8.13
N ILE A 121 10.14 3.53 -8.53
CA ILE A 121 9.13 3.00 -7.63
C ILE A 121 8.86 1.56 -8.05
N LEU A 122 8.93 0.62 -7.11
CA LEU A 122 8.68 -0.80 -7.34
C LEU A 122 7.53 -1.32 -6.50
N LEU A 123 6.99 -2.41 -6.94
CA LEU A 123 6.10 -3.29 -6.17
C LEU A 123 6.17 -4.71 -6.76
N ALA A 124 5.70 -5.67 -5.99
CA ALA A 124 5.43 -7.02 -6.49
C ALA A 124 3.95 -7.36 -6.25
N THR A 125 3.31 -7.95 -7.23
CA THR A 125 1.92 -8.43 -7.15
C THR A 125 1.71 -9.64 -8.03
N SER A 126 0.90 -10.59 -7.56
CA SER A 126 0.48 -11.74 -8.36
C SER A 126 -0.86 -11.53 -9.05
N ASP A 127 -1.73 -10.66 -8.52
CA ASP A 127 -3.16 -10.59 -8.86
C ASP A 127 -3.70 -9.17 -9.12
N ALA A 128 -2.97 -8.12 -8.75
CA ALA A 128 -3.46 -6.74 -8.81
C ALA A 128 -2.82 -5.87 -9.91
N HIS A 129 -2.27 -6.46 -10.97
CA HIS A 129 -1.63 -5.71 -12.06
C HIS A 129 -2.55 -4.62 -12.65
N GLY A 130 -3.85 -4.90 -12.79
CA GLY A 130 -4.83 -3.95 -13.31
C GLY A 130 -5.01 -2.70 -12.44
N LEU A 131 -4.81 -2.81 -11.14
CA LEU A 131 -4.81 -1.67 -10.22
C LEU A 131 -3.62 -0.77 -10.51
N TYR A 132 -2.41 -1.33 -10.49
CA TYR A 132 -1.17 -0.56 -10.57
C TYR A 132 -0.90 0.03 -11.95
N ARG A 133 -1.35 -0.61 -13.02
CA ARG A 133 -1.29 -0.04 -14.39
C ARG A 133 -2.03 1.27 -14.53
N LYS A 134 -3.03 1.55 -13.68
CA LYS A 134 -3.74 2.84 -13.65
C LYS A 134 -2.88 3.99 -13.10
N PHE A 135 -1.76 3.65 -12.46
CA PHE A 135 -0.75 4.57 -11.93
C PHE A 135 0.56 4.50 -12.74
N ASP A 136 0.49 4.10 -14.01
CA ASP A 136 1.62 3.98 -14.92
C ASP A 136 2.71 2.96 -14.54
N PHE A 137 2.42 2.05 -13.58
CA PHE A 137 3.32 0.93 -13.34
C PHE A 137 3.34 -0.02 -14.55
N LYS A 138 4.53 -0.42 -14.93
CA LYS A 138 4.81 -1.31 -16.07
C LYS A 138 5.63 -2.50 -15.60
N ASN A 139 5.66 -3.55 -16.42
CA ASN A 139 6.60 -4.63 -16.17
C ASN A 139 8.03 -4.09 -16.18
N LEU A 140 8.91 -4.73 -15.41
CA LEU A 140 10.33 -4.37 -15.41
C LEU A 140 10.88 -4.44 -16.84
N GLY A 141 11.53 -3.34 -17.27
CA GLY A 141 12.14 -3.29 -18.62
C GLY A 141 13.33 -4.24 -18.74
N LYS A 142 14.02 -4.52 -17.64
CA LYS A 142 15.15 -5.43 -17.54
C LYS A 142 15.02 -6.27 -16.26
N PRO A 143 14.16 -7.31 -16.25
CA PRO A 143 13.94 -8.13 -15.06
C PRO A 143 15.22 -8.83 -14.59
N ASP A 144 16.12 -9.22 -15.51
CA ASP A 144 17.36 -9.92 -15.22
C ASP A 144 18.40 -9.05 -14.46
N ASP A 145 18.21 -7.72 -14.41
CA ASP A 145 19.04 -6.82 -13.60
C ASP A 145 18.67 -6.89 -12.09
N PHE A 146 17.60 -7.61 -11.73
CA PHE A 146 17.11 -7.69 -10.36
C PHE A 146 17.47 -9.03 -9.73
N LEU A 147 18.04 -8.95 -8.53
CA LEU A 147 18.35 -10.12 -7.70
C LEU A 147 17.58 -10.00 -6.38
N GLU A 148 17.15 -11.13 -5.84
CA GLU A 148 16.45 -11.18 -4.56
C GLU A 148 17.04 -12.25 -3.61
N ILE A 149 16.87 -12.01 -2.31
CA ILE A 149 16.93 -13.05 -1.29
C ILE A 149 15.52 -13.22 -0.75
N ASN A 150 14.85 -14.28 -1.13
CA ASN A 150 13.47 -14.55 -0.74
C ASN A 150 13.39 -15.66 0.31
N ARG A 151 12.63 -15.41 1.39
CA ARG A 151 12.37 -16.38 2.46
C ARG A 151 10.84 -16.47 2.71
N PRO A 152 10.07 -17.05 1.78
CA PRO A 152 8.60 -16.97 1.78
C PRO A 152 7.94 -17.61 3.01
N LYS A 153 8.64 -18.47 3.76
CA LYS A 153 8.13 -19.15 4.95
C LYS A 153 8.78 -18.66 6.26
N ILE A 154 9.39 -17.48 6.25
CA ILE A 154 10.16 -16.99 7.40
C ILE A 154 9.33 -16.87 8.68
N TYR A 155 8.05 -16.53 8.56
CA TYR A 155 7.15 -16.38 9.71
C TYR A 155 6.52 -17.69 10.19
N GLN A 156 6.55 -18.74 9.35
CA GLN A 156 5.99 -20.05 9.66
C GLN A 156 6.98 -20.96 10.44
N GLN A 157 8.27 -20.59 10.49
CA GLN A 157 9.32 -21.38 11.12
C GLN A 157 9.50 -21.08 12.62
N LYS A 158 8.85 -20.06 13.17
CA LYS A 158 9.00 -19.65 14.58
C LYS A 158 7.96 -20.24 15.53
N ALA A 159 7.09 -21.14 15.08
CA ALA A 159 6.17 -21.87 15.92
C ALA A 159 6.82 -23.18 16.43
N LYS A 160 7.92 -23.05 17.23
CA LYS A 160 8.45 -24.14 18.08
C LYS A 160 8.70 -23.60 19.48
#